data_bc6c34246ca8ce213f5210f3c567d73f
#
_entry.id   bc6c34246ca8ce213f5210f3c567d73f
#
_cell.length_a   1.000
_cell.length_b   1.000
_cell.length_c   1.000
_cell.angle_alpha   90.00
_cell.angle_beta   90.00
_cell.angle_gamma   90.00
#
_symmetry.space_group_name_H-M   'P 1'
#
loop_
_entity.id
_entity.type
_entity.pdbx_description
1 polymer ?
#
loop_
_entity_poly.entity_id
_entity_poly.type
_entity_poly.pdbx_seq_one_letter_code
_entity_poly.pdbx_strand_id
1 'polypeptide(L)'
;NGAAPFIIPAMGSHGGATAEGQKNLLEGYGITEKNMGCPIHSSMDVKKIGKTADGRDVYIDRLAAEADGIIVVGRIKPHTAFRGPYQSGLMKMMAIGLGKQYGASVCHAEGFQRMGYNVQTFGNAIIKHANILCGVGIVENAFDETRKIKVMSKEDIGRMEPELLKEAEQHMPRILWPACDVLIVDEIGKNFSGDGMDPNVTGSFATPYASGGIQAERICLLDLSPETHGNGMGTGMASVITRRIFNQLDVNMMYINAMTCKNLNGSRIPCVMTNDKDCLLYTSP
;
A
#
# COMPACT_ATOMS: atom_id res chain seq x y z
N ASN A 1 -11.04 25.91 18.83
CA ASN A 1 -10.39 26.77 17.85
C ASN A 1 -11.30 27.19 16.69
N GLY A 2 -12.61 26.79 16.67
CA GLY A 2 -13.57 27.19 15.63
C GLY A 2 -13.51 26.42 14.32
N ALA A 3 -12.62 25.43 14.19
CA ALA A 3 -12.60 24.53 13.02
C ALA A 3 -13.65 23.42 13.17
N ALA A 4 -14.28 23.01 12.07
CA ALA A 4 -15.17 21.86 11.97
C ALA A 4 -14.48 20.75 11.15
N PRO A 5 -13.62 19.92 11.80
CA PRO A 5 -12.88 18.89 11.08
C PRO A 5 -13.78 17.71 10.69
N PHE A 6 -13.45 17.06 9.61
CA PHE A 6 -13.98 15.76 9.23
C PHE A 6 -12.86 14.89 8.64
N ILE A 7 -13.04 13.58 8.67
CA ILE A 7 -12.10 12.61 8.12
C ILE A 7 -12.63 12.11 6.78
N ILE A 8 -11.76 11.94 5.81
CA ILE A 8 -12.03 11.24 4.57
C ILE A 8 -11.04 10.07 4.39
N PRO A 9 -11.50 8.91 3.91
CA PRO A 9 -10.60 7.83 3.52
C PRO A 9 -9.79 8.25 2.29
N ALA A 10 -8.46 8.15 2.37
CA ALA A 10 -7.55 8.46 1.25
C ALA A 10 -6.77 7.20 0.87
N MET A 11 -7.42 6.24 0.22
CA MET A 11 -6.88 4.91 -0.03
C MET A 11 -7.06 4.41 -1.47
N GLY A 12 -7.25 5.32 -2.42
CA GLY A 12 -7.33 5.00 -3.85
C GLY A 12 -8.49 4.07 -4.18
N SER A 13 -8.16 2.87 -4.67
CA SER A 13 -9.14 1.83 -5.03
C SER A 13 -9.36 0.75 -3.95
N HIS A 14 -8.79 0.89 -2.76
CA HIS A 14 -9.04 -0.03 -1.65
C HIS A 14 -10.52 -0.04 -1.24
N GLY A 15 -10.94 -1.03 -0.46
CA GLY A 15 -12.34 -1.17 -0.05
C GLY A 15 -13.29 -1.47 -1.21
N GLY A 16 -12.81 -2.24 -2.21
CA GLY A 16 -13.59 -2.56 -3.42
C GLY A 16 -13.92 -1.34 -4.28
N ALA A 17 -13.19 -0.23 -4.11
CA ALA A 17 -13.44 1.06 -4.77
C ALA A 17 -14.85 1.60 -4.49
N THR A 18 -15.38 1.38 -3.30
CA THR A 18 -16.68 1.88 -2.85
C THR A 18 -16.53 2.78 -1.62
N ALA A 19 -17.43 3.75 -1.48
CA ALA A 19 -17.45 4.65 -0.33
C ALA A 19 -17.64 3.87 0.97
N GLU A 20 -18.57 2.93 1.00
CA GLU A 20 -18.85 2.07 2.15
C GLU A 20 -17.65 1.19 2.51
N GLY A 21 -17.06 0.51 1.52
CA GLY A 21 -15.89 -0.33 1.75
C GLY A 21 -14.68 0.44 2.30
N GLN A 22 -14.46 1.67 1.86
CA GLN A 22 -13.39 2.52 2.41
C GLN A 22 -13.70 2.96 3.85
N LYS A 23 -14.96 3.27 4.17
CA LYS A 23 -15.37 3.60 5.53
C LYS A 23 -15.21 2.39 6.46
N ASN A 24 -15.65 1.21 6.04
CA ASN A 24 -15.52 -0.04 6.80
C ASN A 24 -14.05 -0.39 7.09
N LEU A 25 -13.13 -0.13 6.16
CA LEU A 25 -11.70 -0.31 6.41
C LEU A 25 -11.18 0.62 7.51
N LEU A 26 -11.58 1.90 7.53
CA LEU A 26 -11.21 2.82 8.62
C LEU A 26 -11.77 2.33 9.96
N GLU A 27 -13.03 1.91 9.98
CA GLU A 27 -13.68 1.37 11.18
C GLU A 27 -12.98 0.11 11.70
N GLY A 28 -12.53 -0.77 10.82
CA GLY A 28 -11.72 -1.94 11.14
C GLY A 28 -10.38 -1.60 11.82
N TYR A 29 -9.82 -0.43 11.54
CA TYR A 29 -8.65 0.11 12.25
C TYR A 29 -8.99 0.90 13.52
N GLY A 30 -10.25 0.92 13.95
CA GLY A 30 -10.71 1.69 15.10
C GLY A 30 -10.88 3.19 14.83
N ILE A 31 -10.75 3.63 13.57
CA ILE A 31 -11.00 5.02 13.16
C ILE A 31 -12.50 5.17 12.92
N THR A 32 -13.22 5.50 13.98
CA THR A 32 -14.67 5.71 14.00
C THR A 32 -14.99 7.15 14.40
N GLU A 33 -16.16 7.64 14.03
CA GLU A 33 -16.62 8.99 14.42
C GLU A 33 -16.59 9.17 15.95
N LYS A 34 -16.94 8.11 16.69
CA LYS A 34 -16.92 8.10 18.17
C LYS A 34 -15.49 8.27 18.70
N ASN A 35 -14.53 7.51 18.18
CA ASN A 35 -13.15 7.52 18.67
C ASN A 35 -12.41 8.80 18.25
N MET A 36 -12.73 9.33 17.06
CA MET A 36 -12.07 10.50 16.49
C MET A 36 -12.72 11.82 16.90
N GLY A 37 -13.97 11.79 17.40
CA GLY A 37 -14.71 12.98 17.81
C GLY A 37 -15.08 13.92 16.66
N CYS A 38 -15.09 13.43 15.41
CA CYS A 38 -15.48 14.18 14.22
C CYS A 38 -16.11 13.27 13.16
N PRO A 39 -16.92 13.82 12.22
CA PRO A 39 -17.55 13.03 11.17
C PRO A 39 -16.55 12.35 10.26
N ILE A 40 -16.93 11.18 9.70
CA ILE A 40 -16.19 10.48 8.65
C ILE A 40 -17.03 10.51 7.37
N HIS A 41 -16.61 11.29 6.40
CA HIS A 41 -17.27 11.38 5.10
C HIS A 41 -16.53 10.54 4.07
N SER A 42 -17.20 9.57 3.49
CA SER A 42 -16.65 8.71 2.45
C SER A 42 -17.39 8.92 1.14
N SER A 43 -16.65 9.19 0.09
CA SER A 43 -17.15 9.35 -1.28
C SER A 43 -16.11 8.81 -2.26
N MET A 44 -16.56 8.42 -3.46
CA MET A 44 -15.68 8.11 -4.59
C MET A 44 -15.65 9.24 -5.61
N ASP A 45 -16.39 10.31 -5.40
CA ASP A 45 -16.42 11.48 -6.28
C ASP A 45 -15.10 12.22 -6.26
N VAL A 46 -14.62 12.60 -7.43
CA VAL A 46 -13.39 13.36 -7.59
C VAL A 46 -13.62 14.68 -8.30
N LYS A 47 -12.76 15.65 -8.01
CA LYS A 47 -12.72 16.96 -8.68
C LYS A 47 -11.34 17.15 -9.31
N LYS A 48 -11.34 17.62 -10.56
CA LYS A 48 -10.10 18.08 -11.20
C LYS A 48 -9.65 19.37 -10.56
N ILE A 49 -8.40 19.40 -10.09
CA ILE A 49 -7.82 20.56 -9.40
C ILE A 49 -6.74 21.26 -10.20
N GLY A 50 -6.23 20.66 -11.27
CA GLY A 50 -5.18 21.24 -12.07
C GLY A 50 -4.51 20.23 -12.99
N LYS A 51 -3.25 20.51 -13.32
CA LYS A 51 -2.40 19.64 -14.13
C LYS A 51 -1.02 19.45 -13.49
N THR A 52 -0.42 18.31 -13.75
CA THR A 52 1.01 18.05 -13.49
C THR A 52 1.90 18.90 -14.38
N ALA A 53 3.19 18.95 -14.07
CA ALA A 53 4.18 19.66 -14.88
C ALA A 53 4.29 19.13 -16.32
N ASP A 54 4.00 17.85 -16.53
CA ASP A 54 3.97 17.18 -17.84
C ASP A 54 2.58 17.16 -18.51
N GLY A 55 1.62 17.94 -17.98
CA GLY A 55 0.34 18.25 -18.60
C GLY A 55 -0.80 17.27 -18.30
N ARG A 56 -0.57 16.23 -17.48
CA ARG A 56 -1.62 15.27 -17.09
C ARG A 56 -2.58 15.89 -16.08
N ASP A 57 -3.86 15.53 -16.18
CA ASP A 57 -4.91 16.04 -15.29
C ASP A 57 -4.78 15.44 -13.88
N VAL A 58 -4.98 16.28 -12.85
CA VAL A 58 -4.90 15.90 -11.43
C VAL A 58 -6.27 15.96 -10.81
N TYR A 59 -6.66 14.86 -10.17
CA TYR A 59 -7.94 14.68 -9.51
C TYR A 59 -7.72 14.32 -8.04
N ILE A 60 -8.53 14.91 -7.16
CA ILE A 60 -8.62 14.50 -5.75
C ILE A 60 -10.08 14.36 -5.34
N ASP A 61 -10.29 13.72 -4.21
CA ASP A 61 -11.60 13.65 -3.55
C ASP A 61 -12.29 15.02 -3.56
N ARG A 62 -13.57 15.04 -3.97
CA ARG A 62 -14.32 16.28 -4.10
C ARG A 62 -14.47 17.02 -2.77
N LEU A 63 -14.73 16.29 -1.66
CA LEU A 63 -14.86 16.89 -0.34
C LEU A 63 -13.53 17.52 0.11
N ALA A 64 -12.41 16.84 -0.16
CA ALA A 64 -11.09 17.41 0.12
C ALA A 64 -10.81 18.67 -0.73
N ALA A 65 -11.21 18.65 -2.00
CA ALA A 65 -11.01 19.80 -2.90
C ALA A 65 -11.86 21.03 -2.53
N GLU A 66 -12.95 20.83 -1.80
CA GLU A 66 -13.90 21.86 -1.37
C GLU A 66 -13.71 22.28 0.10
N ALA A 67 -12.83 21.59 0.83
CA ALA A 67 -12.50 21.96 2.21
C ALA A 67 -11.60 23.20 2.29
N ASP A 68 -11.71 23.96 3.38
CA ASP A 68 -10.87 25.12 3.67
C ASP A 68 -9.39 24.75 3.86
N GLY A 69 -9.09 23.50 4.17
CA GLY A 69 -7.73 23.00 4.31
C GLY A 69 -7.66 21.50 4.47
N ILE A 70 -6.53 20.93 4.06
CA ILE A 70 -6.28 19.48 4.09
C ILE A 70 -5.07 19.21 4.98
N ILE A 71 -5.24 18.33 5.97
CA ILE A 71 -4.14 17.70 6.72
C ILE A 71 -3.96 16.30 6.18
N VAL A 72 -2.81 16.01 5.60
CA VAL A 72 -2.50 14.69 5.06
C VAL A 72 -1.84 13.86 6.15
N VAL A 73 -2.44 12.73 6.53
CA VAL A 73 -1.90 11.83 7.57
C VAL A 73 -1.62 10.47 6.93
N GLY A 74 -0.43 9.94 7.14
CA GLY A 74 -0.09 8.63 6.60
C GLY A 74 1.22 8.06 7.13
N ARG A 75 1.33 6.73 7.04
CA ARG A 75 2.58 6.02 7.33
C ARG A 75 3.58 6.23 6.20
N ILE A 76 4.85 6.34 6.56
CA ILE A 76 5.96 6.42 5.61
C ILE A 76 6.75 5.13 5.72
N LYS A 77 6.81 4.35 4.62
CA LYS A 77 7.52 3.08 4.56
C LYS A 77 7.92 2.71 3.11
N PRO A 78 8.86 1.77 2.91
CA PRO A 78 9.18 1.26 1.58
C PRO A 78 7.95 0.69 0.87
N HIS A 79 7.89 0.86 -0.44
CA HIS A 79 6.84 0.27 -1.24
C HIS A 79 7.20 -1.16 -1.65
N THR A 80 6.19 -2.00 -1.83
CA THR A 80 6.35 -3.41 -2.20
C THR A 80 6.63 -3.63 -3.69
N ALA A 81 6.44 -2.62 -4.56
CA ALA A 81 6.45 -2.82 -6.01
C ALA A 81 7.34 -1.84 -6.81
N PHE A 82 7.85 -0.78 -6.21
CA PHE A 82 8.75 0.18 -6.87
C PHE A 82 9.66 0.88 -5.87
N ARG A 83 10.70 1.53 -6.40
CA ARG A 83 11.62 2.39 -5.65
C ARG A 83 11.56 3.82 -6.19
N GLY A 84 11.91 4.77 -5.33
CA GLY A 84 11.99 6.19 -5.63
C GLY A 84 12.19 7.01 -4.35
N PRO A 85 12.35 8.35 -4.49
CA PRO A 85 12.48 9.23 -3.32
C PRO A 85 11.21 9.27 -2.46
N TYR A 86 10.06 8.97 -3.07
CA TYR A 86 8.76 8.83 -2.42
C TYR A 86 8.18 7.46 -2.77
N GLN A 87 7.86 6.67 -1.75
CA GLN A 87 7.32 5.32 -1.92
C GLN A 87 5.93 5.23 -1.30
N SER A 88 5.77 4.58 -0.15
CA SER A 88 4.54 4.67 0.64
C SER A 88 4.68 5.80 1.65
N GLY A 89 3.92 6.87 1.49
CA GLY A 89 4.03 8.07 2.32
C GLY A 89 3.01 9.12 1.91
N LEU A 90 3.25 10.36 2.34
CA LEU A 90 2.33 11.47 2.14
C LEU A 90 2.19 11.84 0.66
N MET A 91 3.29 11.84 -0.10
CA MET A 91 3.26 12.11 -1.54
C MET A 91 2.41 11.08 -2.28
N LYS A 92 2.54 9.79 -1.96
CA LYS A 92 1.68 8.74 -2.52
C LYS A 92 0.25 8.85 -2.00
N MET A 93 0.07 9.20 -0.72
CA MET A 93 -1.27 9.41 -0.14
C MET A 93 -2.01 10.51 -0.90
N MET A 94 -1.35 11.59 -1.25
CA MET A 94 -1.91 12.65 -2.10
C MET A 94 -2.18 12.15 -3.52
N ALA A 95 -1.15 11.60 -4.20
CA ALA A 95 -1.23 11.25 -5.62
C ALA A 95 -2.23 10.12 -5.93
N ILE A 96 -2.35 9.13 -5.06
CA ILE A 96 -3.16 7.93 -5.24
C ILE A 96 -4.30 7.88 -4.24
N GLY A 97 -4.02 8.08 -2.96
CA GLY A 97 -5.03 7.99 -1.90
C GLY A 97 -6.18 8.97 -2.10
N LEU A 98 -5.87 10.27 -2.13
CA LEU A 98 -6.84 11.32 -2.38
C LEU A 98 -7.43 11.28 -3.78
N GLY A 99 -6.73 10.73 -4.77
CA GLY A 99 -7.21 10.56 -6.13
C GLY A 99 -8.38 9.58 -6.26
N LYS A 100 -8.71 8.84 -5.20
CA LYS A 100 -9.69 7.76 -5.25
C LYS A 100 -9.36 6.77 -6.38
N GLN A 101 -10.32 5.94 -6.79
CA GLN A 101 -10.10 5.01 -7.90
C GLN A 101 -9.73 5.72 -9.20
N TYR A 102 -10.44 6.80 -9.55
CA TYR A 102 -10.24 7.48 -10.83
C TYR A 102 -8.85 8.14 -10.91
N GLY A 103 -8.49 9.00 -9.95
CA GLY A 103 -7.17 9.65 -9.93
C GLY A 103 -6.02 8.66 -9.77
N ALA A 104 -6.22 7.59 -8.99
CA ALA A 104 -5.26 6.50 -8.88
C ALA A 104 -5.03 5.82 -10.23
N SER A 105 -6.07 5.53 -11.02
CA SER A 105 -5.94 4.94 -12.35
C SER A 105 -5.18 5.84 -13.33
N VAL A 106 -5.36 7.15 -13.24
CA VAL A 106 -4.60 8.13 -14.04
C VAL A 106 -3.11 8.10 -13.67
N CYS A 107 -2.81 8.06 -12.36
CA CYS A 107 -1.43 7.97 -11.88
C CYS A 107 -0.75 6.63 -12.26
N HIS A 108 -1.49 5.52 -12.25
CA HIS A 108 -1.02 4.19 -12.62
C HIS A 108 -1.00 3.91 -14.14
N ALA A 109 -1.44 4.82 -14.99
CA ALA A 109 -1.63 4.58 -16.41
C ALA A 109 -0.38 4.03 -17.13
N GLU A 110 0.81 4.46 -16.68
CA GLU A 110 2.11 4.06 -17.25
C GLU A 110 2.76 2.86 -16.53
N GLY A 111 2.06 2.23 -15.56
CA GLY A 111 2.56 1.09 -14.79
C GLY A 111 3.64 1.43 -13.76
N PHE A 112 4.15 0.38 -13.10
CA PHE A 112 5.10 0.54 -11.99
C PHE A 112 6.48 1.07 -12.40
N GLN A 113 6.89 0.91 -13.64
CA GLN A 113 8.16 1.45 -14.15
C GLN A 113 8.27 2.98 -14.02
N ARG A 114 7.14 3.69 -14.07
CA ARG A 114 7.07 5.16 -13.96
C ARG A 114 6.56 5.61 -12.60
N MET A 115 6.24 4.70 -11.69
CA MET A 115 5.52 5.03 -10.46
C MET A 115 6.31 6.00 -9.55
N GLY A 116 7.61 5.82 -9.39
CA GLY A 116 8.43 6.75 -8.61
C GLY A 116 8.36 8.19 -9.14
N TYR A 117 8.43 8.36 -10.46
CA TYR A 117 8.25 9.65 -11.13
C TYR A 117 6.81 10.17 -10.99
N ASN A 118 5.82 9.30 -11.17
CA ASN A 118 4.42 9.68 -11.14
C ASN A 118 4.00 10.15 -9.73
N VAL A 119 4.38 9.43 -8.67
CA VAL A 119 4.11 9.85 -7.29
C VAL A 119 4.66 11.24 -6.99
N GLN A 120 5.90 11.51 -7.42
CA GLN A 120 6.52 12.82 -7.26
C GLN A 120 5.78 13.90 -8.03
N THR A 121 5.48 13.64 -9.30
CA THR A 121 4.89 14.64 -10.21
C THR A 121 3.47 14.98 -9.81
N PHE A 122 2.64 13.97 -9.49
CA PHE A 122 1.28 14.18 -9.01
C PHE A 122 1.25 14.79 -7.60
N GLY A 123 2.09 14.30 -6.68
CA GLY A 123 2.20 14.84 -5.32
C GLY A 123 2.55 16.33 -5.33
N ASN A 124 3.55 16.72 -6.11
CA ASN A 124 3.93 18.14 -6.28
C ASN A 124 2.79 18.99 -6.87
N ALA A 125 2.05 18.43 -7.83
CA ALA A 125 0.91 19.14 -8.42
C ALA A 125 -0.22 19.31 -7.39
N ILE A 126 -0.46 18.33 -6.52
CA ILE A 126 -1.48 18.43 -5.46
C ILE A 126 -1.06 19.46 -4.41
N ILE A 127 0.20 19.45 -3.96
CA ILE A 127 0.74 20.48 -3.06
C ILE A 127 0.54 21.89 -3.66
N LYS A 128 0.71 22.03 -4.97
CA LYS A 128 0.55 23.32 -5.68
C LYS A 128 -0.91 23.76 -5.81
N HIS A 129 -1.81 22.83 -6.12
CA HIS A 129 -3.19 23.16 -6.56
C HIS A 129 -4.26 22.91 -5.49
N ALA A 130 -3.97 22.14 -4.44
CA ALA A 130 -4.88 21.93 -3.31
C ALA A 130 -4.44 22.75 -2.10
N ASN A 131 -5.39 23.02 -1.20
CA ASN A 131 -5.09 23.73 0.04
C ASN A 131 -4.53 22.79 1.11
N ILE A 132 -3.33 22.22 0.88
CA ILE A 132 -2.63 21.43 1.88
C ILE A 132 -2.10 22.37 2.96
N LEU A 133 -2.49 22.14 4.20
CA LEU A 133 -2.03 22.89 5.37
C LEU A 133 -0.73 22.31 5.91
N CYS A 134 -0.73 20.98 6.14
CA CYS A 134 0.44 20.27 6.63
C CYS A 134 0.32 18.77 6.33
N GLY A 135 1.44 18.07 6.51
CA GLY A 135 1.53 16.62 6.49
C GLY A 135 1.91 16.06 7.86
N VAL A 136 1.35 14.92 8.23
CA VAL A 136 1.70 14.16 9.43
C VAL A 136 2.21 12.79 8.98
N GLY A 137 3.52 12.64 8.98
CA GLY A 137 4.20 11.38 8.64
C GLY A 137 4.40 10.52 9.88
N ILE A 138 4.07 9.24 9.78
CA ILE A 138 4.21 8.24 10.83
C ILE A 138 5.24 7.22 10.38
N VAL A 139 6.25 6.97 11.21
CA VAL A 139 7.24 5.91 11.01
C VAL A 139 7.03 4.85 12.08
N GLU A 140 6.97 3.59 11.67
CA GLU A 140 6.81 2.43 12.54
C GLU A 140 8.14 1.69 12.71
N ASN A 141 8.26 0.90 13.80
CA ASN A 141 9.36 -0.02 14.04
C ASN A 141 9.03 -1.44 13.53
N ALA A 142 9.92 -2.40 13.79
CA ALA A 142 9.77 -3.79 13.38
C ALA A 142 8.64 -4.57 14.09
N PHE A 143 8.00 -3.96 15.08
CA PHE A 143 6.89 -4.53 15.85
C PHE A 143 5.55 -3.84 15.54
N ASP A 144 5.47 -3.11 14.43
CA ASP A 144 4.30 -2.31 14.03
C ASP A 144 3.91 -1.21 15.05
N GLU A 145 4.86 -0.83 15.92
CA GLU A 145 4.64 0.25 16.89
C GLU A 145 5.07 1.59 16.30
N THR A 146 4.36 2.65 16.68
CA THR A 146 4.70 4.01 16.28
C THR A 146 6.03 4.43 16.88
N ARG A 147 7.05 4.54 16.05
CA ARG A 147 8.39 5.04 16.43
C ARG A 147 8.47 6.56 16.43
N LYS A 148 7.88 7.19 15.42
CA LYS A 148 7.96 8.65 15.23
C LYS A 148 6.71 9.18 14.57
N ILE A 149 6.26 10.33 15.04
CA ILE A 149 5.26 11.16 14.37
C ILE A 149 5.94 12.48 14.02
N LYS A 150 5.91 12.88 12.76
CA LYS A 150 6.50 14.14 12.30
C LYS A 150 5.44 14.98 11.59
N VAL A 151 5.19 16.15 12.14
CA VAL A 151 4.40 17.18 11.47
C VAL A 151 5.33 18.01 10.59
N MET A 152 4.91 18.29 9.36
CA MET A 152 5.67 19.01 8.34
C MET A 152 4.78 20.06 7.70
N SER A 153 5.30 21.26 7.47
CA SER A 153 4.61 22.23 6.61
C SER A 153 4.46 21.66 5.20
N LYS A 154 3.55 22.20 4.40
CA LYS A 154 3.37 21.72 3.03
C LYS A 154 4.65 21.86 2.19
N GLU A 155 5.43 22.90 2.45
CA GLU A 155 6.72 23.18 1.78
C GLU A 155 7.78 22.13 2.15
N ASP A 156 7.70 21.60 3.36
CA ASP A 156 8.68 20.64 3.89
C ASP A 156 8.38 19.18 3.53
N ILE A 157 7.15 18.82 3.16
CA ILE A 157 6.77 17.43 2.85
C ILE A 157 7.76 16.82 1.85
N GLY A 158 7.99 17.48 0.72
CA GLY A 158 8.86 16.98 -0.34
C GLY A 158 10.33 16.81 0.08
N ARG A 159 10.82 17.62 1.02
CA ARG A 159 12.19 17.55 1.51
C ARG A 159 12.36 16.50 2.61
N MET A 160 11.40 16.40 3.53
CA MET A 160 11.52 15.59 4.74
C MET A 160 11.04 14.17 4.58
N GLU A 161 10.08 13.89 3.69
CA GLU A 161 9.57 12.52 3.51
C GLU A 161 10.67 11.52 3.07
N PRO A 162 11.61 11.85 2.15
CA PRO A 162 12.71 10.94 1.82
C PRO A 162 13.64 10.62 3.01
N GLU A 163 13.83 11.55 3.94
CA GLU A 163 14.62 11.31 5.15
C GLU A 163 13.88 10.36 6.11
N LEU A 164 12.57 10.57 6.28
CA LEU A 164 11.71 9.68 7.08
C LEU A 164 11.58 8.29 6.44
N LEU A 165 11.58 8.20 5.11
CA LEU A 165 11.59 6.93 4.39
C LEU A 165 12.87 6.13 4.70
N LYS A 166 14.04 6.76 4.67
CA LYS A 166 15.30 6.12 5.05
C LYS A 166 15.27 5.63 6.51
N GLU A 167 14.68 6.43 7.41
CA GLU A 167 14.51 5.99 8.80
C GLU A 167 13.58 4.77 8.90
N ALA A 168 12.48 4.77 8.16
CA ALA A 168 11.56 3.63 8.09
C ALA A 168 12.25 2.36 7.55
N GLU A 169 13.05 2.49 6.50
CA GLU A 169 13.85 1.38 5.93
C GLU A 169 14.83 0.77 6.94
N GLN A 170 15.39 1.59 7.85
CA GLN A 170 16.31 1.13 8.88
C GLN A 170 15.61 0.39 10.02
N HIS A 171 14.34 0.68 10.26
CA HIS A 171 13.59 0.17 11.43
C HIS A 171 12.49 -0.82 11.11
N MET A 172 12.23 -1.10 9.83
CA MET A 172 11.28 -2.14 9.42
C MET A 172 11.77 -3.55 9.81
N PRO A 173 10.87 -4.54 9.90
CA PRO A 173 11.24 -5.93 10.12
C PRO A 173 12.20 -6.44 9.03
N ARG A 174 13.11 -7.33 9.41
CA ARG A 174 14.00 -8.01 8.46
C ARG A 174 14.40 -9.39 8.96
N ILE A 175 14.61 -10.30 8.05
CA ILE A 175 15.25 -11.57 8.32
C ILE A 175 16.75 -11.31 8.38
N LEU A 176 17.41 -11.72 9.47
CA LEU A 176 18.81 -11.37 9.74
C LEU A 176 19.82 -12.20 8.92
N TRP A 177 19.39 -13.29 8.28
CA TRP A 177 20.22 -14.07 7.35
C TRP A 177 20.18 -13.43 5.96
N PRO A 178 21.32 -13.35 5.26
CA PRO A 178 21.35 -12.77 3.92
C PRO A 178 20.71 -13.67 2.86
N ALA A 179 20.75 -14.98 3.04
CA ALA A 179 20.21 -15.95 2.10
C ALA A 179 19.76 -17.24 2.78
N CYS A 180 18.88 -17.98 2.13
CA CYS A 180 18.49 -19.34 2.49
C CYS A 180 18.03 -20.11 1.24
N ASP A 181 18.10 -21.45 1.30
CA ASP A 181 17.60 -22.31 0.22
C ASP A 181 16.08 -22.28 0.19
N VAL A 182 15.43 -22.37 1.35
CA VAL A 182 13.96 -22.37 1.49
C VAL A 182 13.52 -21.40 2.59
N LEU A 183 12.65 -20.47 2.23
CA LEU A 183 11.90 -19.64 3.16
C LEU A 183 10.48 -20.21 3.32
N ILE A 184 10.16 -20.66 4.51
CA ILE A 184 8.81 -21.13 4.86
C ILE A 184 8.07 -19.97 5.53
N VAL A 185 6.90 -19.64 5.00
CA VAL A 185 6.00 -18.61 5.53
C VAL A 185 4.73 -19.31 5.99
N ASP A 186 4.48 -19.30 7.29
CA ASP A 186 3.34 -19.98 7.89
C ASP A 186 2.02 -19.44 7.36
N GLU A 187 1.90 -18.10 7.27
CA GLU A 187 0.66 -17.45 6.88
C GLU A 187 0.93 -16.14 6.13
N ILE A 188 0.17 -15.90 5.07
CA ILE A 188 0.13 -14.62 4.36
C ILE A 188 -1.26 -14.00 4.41
N GLY A 189 -1.35 -12.69 4.22
CA GLY A 189 -2.63 -11.99 4.15
C GLY A 189 -2.50 -10.50 3.94
N LYS A 190 -3.57 -9.87 3.46
CA LYS A 190 -3.64 -8.41 3.26
C LYS A 190 -3.52 -7.62 4.56
N ASN A 191 -3.79 -8.24 5.69
CA ASN A 191 -3.59 -7.68 7.03
C ASN A 191 -2.11 -7.54 7.39
N PHE A 192 -1.22 -8.38 6.85
CA PHE A 192 0.23 -8.27 7.05
C PHE A 192 0.88 -7.29 6.06
N SER A 193 0.55 -7.43 4.78
CA SER A 193 1.11 -6.57 3.73
C SER A 193 0.13 -6.41 2.57
N GLY A 194 0.20 -5.30 1.85
CA GLY A 194 -0.57 -5.09 0.62
C GLY A 194 -0.39 -6.17 -0.45
N ASP A 195 0.75 -6.85 -0.45
CA ASP A 195 1.08 -7.98 -1.32
C ASP A 195 1.03 -9.35 -0.58
N GLY A 196 0.28 -9.42 0.52
CA GLY A 196 0.07 -10.64 1.30
C GLY A 196 1.23 -10.98 2.25
N MET A 197 2.45 -10.91 1.79
CA MET A 197 3.71 -10.88 2.54
C MET A 197 4.53 -9.68 2.10
N ASP A 198 5.33 -9.09 2.99
CA ASP A 198 6.13 -7.91 2.61
C ASP A 198 7.38 -8.33 1.81
N PRO A 199 7.47 -7.99 0.50
CA PRO A 199 8.62 -8.32 -0.33
C PRO A 199 9.93 -7.71 0.17
N ASN A 200 9.85 -6.59 0.92
CA ASN A 200 11.04 -5.99 1.52
C ASN A 200 11.65 -6.87 2.63
N VAL A 201 10.90 -7.82 3.16
CA VAL A 201 11.34 -8.82 4.13
C VAL A 201 11.67 -10.14 3.43
N THR A 202 10.72 -10.65 2.62
CA THR A 202 10.82 -11.99 2.01
C THR A 202 11.70 -12.06 0.76
N GLY A 203 12.06 -10.90 0.18
CA GLY A 203 12.94 -10.82 -0.98
C GLY A 203 12.29 -11.13 -2.33
N SER A 204 11.04 -11.57 -2.36
CA SER A 204 10.32 -11.89 -3.61
C SER A 204 9.36 -10.78 -3.98
N PHE A 205 9.61 -10.14 -5.13
CA PHE A 205 8.84 -9.01 -5.62
C PHE A 205 7.99 -9.38 -6.84
N ALA A 206 6.77 -8.87 -6.87
CA ALA A 206 5.88 -9.04 -8.02
C ALA A 206 6.28 -8.17 -9.23
N THR A 207 7.23 -7.25 -9.06
CA THR A 207 7.74 -6.36 -10.14
C THR A 207 9.26 -6.35 -10.15
N PRO A 208 9.90 -6.05 -11.30
CA PRO A 208 11.35 -5.88 -11.37
C PRO A 208 11.83 -4.49 -10.93
N TYR A 209 10.92 -3.63 -10.44
CA TYR A 209 11.22 -2.23 -10.09
C TYR A 209 11.46 -2.00 -8.60
N ALA A 210 11.53 -3.08 -7.84
CA ALA A 210 11.90 -3.09 -6.43
C ALA A 210 12.78 -4.31 -6.14
N SER A 211 13.63 -4.21 -5.13
CA SER A 211 14.53 -5.27 -4.67
C SER A 211 14.85 -5.08 -3.19
N GLY A 212 15.35 -6.10 -2.53
CA GLY A 212 15.72 -6.12 -1.11
C GLY A 212 15.24 -7.40 -0.43
N GLY A 213 15.27 -7.44 0.90
CA GLY A 213 14.90 -8.61 1.69
C GLY A 213 15.93 -9.75 1.63
N ILE A 214 15.56 -10.92 2.16
CA ILE A 214 16.40 -12.12 2.12
C ILE A 214 16.46 -12.68 0.68
N GLN A 215 17.59 -13.29 0.32
CA GLN A 215 17.72 -14.06 -0.91
C GLN A 215 17.29 -15.51 -0.64
N ALA A 216 16.04 -15.85 -0.93
CA ALA A 216 15.52 -17.21 -0.83
C ALA A 216 15.45 -17.84 -2.22
N GLU A 217 16.00 -19.06 -2.40
CA GLU A 217 15.85 -19.79 -3.66
C GLU A 217 14.41 -20.24 -3.89
N ARG A 218 13.74 -20.64 -2.84
CA ARG A 218 12.35 -21.09 -2.84
C ARG A 218 11.57 -20.45 -1.71
N ILE A 219 10.32 -20.12 -1.97
CA ILE A 219 9.38 -19.66 -0.94
C ILE A 219 8.21 -20.62 -0.92
N CYS A 220 7.89 -21.13 0.25
CA CYS A 220 6.78 -22.02 0.52
C CYS A 220 5.76 -21.32 1.42
N LEU A 221 4.50 -21.25 1.00
CA LEU A 221 3.41 -20.67 1.80
C LEU A 221 2.51 -21.80 2.32
N LEU A 222 2.25 -21.78 3.63
CA LEU A 222 1.50 -22.85 4.28
C LEU A 222 0.02 -22.50 4.47
N ASP A 223 -0.31 -21.25 4.82
CA ASP A 223 -1.70 -20.85 5.05
C ASP A 223 -2.00 -19.41 4.59
N LEU A 224 -3.31 -19.08 4.60
CA LEU A 224 -3.85 -17.77 4.29
C LEU A 224 -4.64 -17.25 5.49
N SER A 225 -4.37 -16.02 5.92
CA SER A 225 -5.05 -15.45 7.08
C SER A 225 -6.57 -15.33 6.86
N PRO A 226 -7.39 -15.62 7.87
CA PRO A 226 -8.83 -15.42 7.78
C PRO A 226 -9.23 -13.98 7.45
N GLU A 227 -8.47 -12.99 7.96
CA GLU A 227 -8.70 -11.56 7.80
C GLU A 227 -8.51 -11.08 6.37
N THR A 228 -7.84 -11.85 5.53
CA THR A 228 -7.70 -11.53 4.10
C THR A 228 -8.94 -11.91 3.27
N HIS A 229 -9.91 -12.64 3.86
CA HIS A 229 -11.18 -13.03 3.23
C HIS A 229 -10.97 -13.71 1.86
N GLY A 230 -9.99 -14.60 1.74
CA GLY A 230 -9.68 -15.31 0.50
C GLY A 230 -8.84 -14.53 -0.52
N ASN A 231 -8.50 -13.27 -0.24
CA ASN A 231 -7.62 -12.51 -1.12
C ASN A 231 -6.17 -13.00 -1.01
N GLY A 232 -5.79 -13.92 -1.88
CA GLY A 232 -4.45 -14.52 -1.93
C GLY A 232 -3.43 -13.69 -2.73
N MET A 233 -3.57 -12.37 -2.81
CA MET A 233 -2.50 -11.53 -3.38
C MET A 233 -1.19 -11.81 -2.66
N GLY A 234 -0.14 -12.11 -3.40
CA GLY A 234 1.15 -12.52 -2.87
C GLY A 234 1.52 -13.99 -3.15
N THR A 235 0.52 -14.85 -3.39
CA THR A 235 0.80 -16.25 -3.75
C THR A 235 1.71 -16.36 -4.97
N GLY A 236 1.56 -15.47 -5.95
CA GLY A 236 2.37 -15.45 -7.17
C GLY A 236 3.85 -15.12 -6.97
N MET A 237 4.25 -14.72 -5.77
CA MET A 237 5.64 -14.48 -5.40
C MET A 237 6.29 -15.70 -4.73
N ALA A 238 5.50 -16.76 -4.48
CA ALA A 238 5.98 -18.01 -3.93
C ALA A 238 6.33 -19.04 -5.01
N SER A 239 7.12 -20.02 -4.64
CA SER A 239 7.44 -21.20 -5.48
C SER A 239 6.32 -22.23 -5.39
N VAL A 240 5.80 -22.46 -4.20
CA VAL A 240 4.74 -23.42 -3.92
C VAL A 240 3.78 -22.90 -2.85
N ILE A 241 2.53 -23.39 -2.91
CA ILE A 241 1.51 -23.19 -1.89
C ILE A 241 0.87 -24.53 -1.51
N THR A 242 0.26 -24.59 -0.34
CA THR A 242 -0.53 -25.75 0.06
C THR A 242 -1.88 -25.81 -0.64
N ARG A 243 -2.48 -27.01 -0.72
CA ARG A 243 -3.87 -27.21 -1.11
C ARG A 243 -4.83 -26.44 -0.21
N ARG A 244 -4.48 -26.24 1.06
CA ARG A 244 -5.24 -25.47 2.04
C ARG A 244 -5.40 -24.02 1.58
N ILE A 245 -4.30 -23.35 1.19
CA ILE A 245 -4.37 -22.01 0.60
C ILE A 245 -5.24 -22.00 -0.65
N PHE A 246 -4.96 -22.92 -1.59
CA PHE A 246 -5.67 -22.96 -2.88
C PHE A 246 -7.19 -23.04 -2.70
N ASN A 247 -7.66 -23.83 -1.74
CA ASN A 247 -9.09 -23.99 -1.48
C ASN A 247 -9.74 -22.75 -0.82
N GLN A 248 -8.93 -21.84 -0.25
CA GLN A 248 -9.41 -20.61 0.38
C GLN A 248 -9.42 -19.41 -0.59
N LEU A 249 -8.78 -19.53 -1.77
CA LEU A 249 -8.62 -18.40 -2.69
C LEU A 249 -9.96 -17.93 -3.27
N ASP A 250 -10.23 -16.65 -3.11
CA ASP A 250 -11.22 -15.92 -3.92
C ASP A 250 -10.50 -15.24 -5.09
N VAL A 251 -10.53 -15.89 -6.24
CA VAL A 251 -9.85 -15.40 -7.45
C VAL A 251 -10.42 -14.07 -7.96
N ASN A 252 -11.69 -13.79 -7.70
CA ASN A 252 -12.30 -12.52 -8.09
C ASN A 252 -11.71 -11.36 -7.29
N MET A 253 -11.58 -11.53 -5.97
CA MET A 253 -10.94 -10.52 -5.12
C MET A 253 -9.47 -10.32 -5.50
N MET A 254 -8.73 -11.39 -5.79
CA MET A 254 -7.34 -11.31 -6.25
C MET A 254 -7.23 -10.52 -7.56
N TYR A 255 -8.10 -10.80 -8.53
CA TYR A 255 -8.04 -10.19 -9.87
C TYR A 255 -8.45 -8.72 -9.86
N ILE A 256 -9.39 -8.30 -9.02
CA ILE A 256 -9.70 -6.88 -8.85
C ILE A 256 -8.43 -6.08 -8.49
N ASN A 257 -7.63 -6.57 -7.56
CA ASN A 257 -6.36 -5.93 -7.20
C ASN A 257 -5.35 -5.96 -8.35
N ALA A 258 -5.16 -7.12 -8.97
CA ALA A 258 -4.21 -7.31 -10.08
C ALA A 258 -4.53 -6.39 -11.27
N MET A 259 -5.80 -6.28 -11.64
CA MET A 259 -6.26 -5.43 -12.74
C MET A 259 -6.09 -3.94 -12.42
N THR A 260 -6.39 -3.53 -11.20
CA THR A 260 -6.23 -2.13 -10.77
C THR A 260 -4.75 -1.72 -10.79
N CYS A 261 -3.86 -2.58 -10.29
CA CYS A 261 -2.42 -2.32 -10.26
C CYS A 261 -1.72 -2.59 -11.60
N LYS A 262 -2.41 -3.15 -12.59
CA LYS A 262 -1.84 -3.62 -13.88
C LYS A 262 -0.65 -4.57 -13.69
N ASN A 263 -0.68 -5.38 -12.64
CA ASN A 263 0.35 -6.35 -12.31
C ASN A 263 -0.28 -7.68 -11.90
N LEU A 264 -0.16 -8.67 -12.78
CA LEU A 264 -0.71 -10.00 -12.56
C LEU A 264 0.22 -10.93 -11.75
N ASN A 265 1.49 -10.56 -11.59
CA ASN A 265 2.48 -11.46 -11.00
C ASN A 265 2.14 -11.84 -9.54
N GLY A 266 1.72 -10.88 -8.74
CA GLY A 266 1.34 -11.14 -7.35
C GLY A 266 0.11 -12.02 -7.16
N SER A 267 -0.73 -12.16 -8.20
CA SER A 267 -1.97 -12.95 -8.19
C SER A 267 -1.85 -14.28 -8.96
N ARG A 268 -0.66 -14.69 -9.37
CA ARG A 268 -0.44 -16.02 -9.96
C ARG A 268 -0.65 -17.10 -8.90
N ILE A 269 -1.11 -18.25 -9.35
CA ILE A 269 -1.21 -19.46 -8.53
C ILE A 269 0.01 -20.32 -8.86
N PRO A 270 0.96 -20.51 -7.93
CA PRO A 270 2.14 -21.36 -8.14
C PRO A 270 1.78 -22.84 -8.05
N CYS A 271 2.77 -23.72 -7.98
CA CYS A 271 2.54 -25.14 -7.78
C CYS A 271 1.79 -25.40 -6.48
N VAL A 272 0.72 -26.18 -6.55
CA VAL A 272 -0.16 -26.51 -5.41
C VAL A 272 0.20 -27.89 -4.88
N MET A 273 0.76 -27.96 -3.68
CA MET A 273 1.14 -29.20 -3.00
C MET A 273 -0.02 -29.71 -2.15
N THR A 274 -0.06 -31.03 -1.94
CA THR A 274 -1.18 -31.70 -1.25
C THR A 274 -1.27 -31.28 0.22
N ASN A 275 -0.11 -31.13 0.88
CA ASN A 275 0.03 -30.84 2.30
C ASN A 275 1.37 -30.15 2.59
N ASP A 276 1.60 -29.75 3.85
CA ASP A 276 2.80 -29.07 4.29
C ASP A 276 4.07 -29.91 4.06
N LYS A 277 4.00 -31.23 4.29
CA LYS A 277 5.14 -32.14 4.07
C LYS A 277 5.56 -32.16 2.61
N ASP A 278 4.61 -32.21 1.67
CA ASP A 278 4.91 -32.19 0.24
C ASP A 278 5.54 -30.84 -0.16
N CYS A 279 5.04 -29.72 0.41
CA CYS A 279 5.66 -28.43 0.21
C CYS A 279 7.15 -28.44 0.59
N LEU A 280 7.49 -29.01 1.75
CA LEU A 280 8.87 -29.07 2.23
C LEU A 280 9.73 -30.01 1.37
N LEU A 281 9.21 -31.18 0.99
CA LEU A 281 9.94 -32.17 0.19
C LEU A 281 10.31 -31.64 -1.19
N TYR A 282 9.41 -30.90 -1.87
CA TYR A 282 9.64 -30.40 -3.23
C TYR A 282 10.36 -29.05 -3.26
N THR A 283 10.52 -28.38 -2.12
CA THR A 283 11.30 -27.14 -2.02
C THR A 283 12.69 -27.34 -1.43
N SER A 284 12.93 -28.48 -0.74
CA SER A 284 14.26 -28.83 -0.24
C SER A 284 15.22 -29.14 -1.41
N PRO A 285 16.50 -28.72 -1.31
CA PRO A 285 17.53 -29.05 -2.29
C PRO A 285 17.82 -30.54 -2.36
#